data_db3bd35eedc9ecd25acf5a325f3f7328
#
_entry.id   db3bd35eedc9ecd25acf5a325f3f7328
#
_cell.length_a   1.000
_cell.length_b   1.000
_cell.length_c   1.000
_cell.angle_alpha   90.00
_cell.angle_beta   90.00
_cell.angle_gamma   90.00
#
_symmetry.space_group_name_H-M   'P 1'
#
loop_
_entity.id
_entity.type
_entity.pdbx_description
1 polymer ?
#
loop_
_entity_poly.entity_id
_entity_poly.type
_entity_poly.pdbx_seq_one_letter_code
_entity_poly.pdbx_strand_id
1 'polypeptide(L)'
;MGYTHILFAVGAWKPGKLDIAGDVAGAIQWMKGVKAGNIAVAGNIVVVGGGNTAMDAARVAKRLAGVKNVRLVYRRTKKQMPADEEELDLALADGVEFCELLAPKALNGAVLTCDVMELGEPDASGRRSPVATGETVELPATTVICAVGEGIDASLYDAAGVEHDRRGRLAATST
;
A
#
# COMPACT_ATOMS: atom_id res chain seq x y z
N MET A 1 -7.65 -17.91 36.85
CA MET A 1 -6.43 -17.15 36.60
C MET A 1 -6.80 -15.67 36.72
N GLY A 2 -6.16 -14.91 37.63
CA GLY A 2 -6.51 -13.50 37.89
C GLY A 2 -5.52 -12.56 37.23
N TYR A 3 -5.68 -12.31 35.92
CA TYR A 3 -4.95 -11.22 35.28
C TYR A 3 -5.62 -9.90 35.64
N THR A 4 -4.85 -8.90 36.03
CA THR A 4 -5.32 -7.55 36.39
C THR A 4 -5.23 -6.57 35.21
N HIS A 5 -4.44 -6.93 34.17
CA HIS A 5 -4.22 -6.08 33.00
C HIS A 5 -4.22 -6.94 31.74
N ILE A 6 -4.74 -6.42 30.65
CA ILE A 6 -4.74 -7.02 29.33
C ILE A 6 -4.11 -6.02 28.35
N LEU A 7 -3.08 -6.45 27.62
CA LEU A 7 -2.45 -5.68 26.56
C LEU A 7 -2.94 -6.16 25.19
N PHE A 8 -3.58 -5.28 24.43
CA PHE A 8 -3.92 -5.53 23.02
C PHE A 8 -2.78 -5.04 22.12
N ALA A 9 -2.09 -5.97 21.47
CA ALA A 9 -1.01 -5.71 20.53
C ALA A 9 -1.26 -6.46 19.21
N VAL A 10 -2.47 -6.32 18.67
CA VAL A 10 -3.01 -7.13 17.56
C VAL A 10 -2.57 -6.66 16.18
N GLY A 11 -1.94 -5.49 16.07
CA GLY A 11 -1.50 -4.92 14.79
C GLY A 11 -2.65 -4.46 13.88
N ALA A 12 -2.32 -4.08 12.65
CA ALA A 12 -3.25 -3.65 11.61
C ALA A 12 -3.16 -4.64 10.43
N TRP A 13 -4.12 -5.54 10.33
CA TRP A 13 -4.12 -6.63 9.35
C TRP A 13 -5.19 -6.50 8.26
N LYS A 14 -6.08 -5.52 8.39
CA LYS A 14 -7.14 -5.29 7.41
C LYS A 14 -6.53 -4.55 6.21
N PRO A 15 -6.45 -5.19 5.02
CA PRO A 15 -5.80 -4.57 3.87
C PRO A 15 -6.59 -3.34 3.42
N GLY A 16 -5.87 -2.28 3.09
CA GLY A 16 -6.40 -1.16 2.33
C GLY A 16 -6.89 -1.63 0.95
N LYS A 17 -7.82 -0.90 0.38
CA LYS A 17 -8.35 -1.20 -0.96
C LYS A 17 -8.09 -0.03 -1.90
N LEU A 18 -7.83 -0.35 -3.17
CA LEU A 18 -7.93 0.59 -4.26
C LEU A 18 -9.36 0.53 -4.80
N ASP A 19 -9.98 1.68 -4.92
CA ASP A 19 -11.33 1.81 -5.51
C ASP A 19 -11.19 1.97 -7.03
N ILE A 20 -10.75 0.90 -7.69
CA ILE A 20 -10.60 0.81 -9.14
C ILE A 20 -11.21 -0.48 -9.65
N ALA A 21 -11.68 -0.46 -10.91
CA ALA A 21 -12.10 -1.66 -11.61
C ALA A 21 -10.88 -2.55 -11.89
N GLY A 22 -11.04 -3.87 -11.79
CA GLY A 22 -10.01 -4.86 -12.06
C GLY A 22 -9.59 -5.66 -10.82
N ASP A 23 -8.80 -6.70 -11.06
CA ASP A 23 -8.32 -7.59 -10.00
C ASP A 23 -7.01 -7.06 -9.41
N VAL A 24 -7.05 -6.63 -8.15
CA VAL A 24 -5.93 -6.05 -7.42
C VAL A 24 -5.63 -6.87 -6.17
N ALA A 25 -4.42 -7.37 -6.08
CA ALA A 25 -3.98 -8.17 -4.93
C ALA A 25 -3.59 -7.28 -3.74
N GLY A 26 -4.00 -7.65 -2.53
CA GLY A 26 -3.49 -6.99 -1.31
C GLY A 26 -2.03 -7.42 -1.02
N ALA A 27 -1.15 -6.47 -0.71
CA ALA A 27 0.30 -6.70 -0.59
C ALA A 27 0.65 -7.82 0.40
N ILE A 28 0.11 -7.80 1.61
CA ILE A 28 0.41 -8.81 2.65
C ILE A 28 -0.02 -10.21 2.20
N GLN A 29 -1.25 -10.34 1.67
CA GLN A 29 -1.77 -11.64 1.22
C GLN A 29 -1.00 -12.14 0.00
N TRP A 30 -0.65 -11.24 -0.91
CA TRP A 30 0.16 -11.56 -2.07
C TRP A 30 1.55 -12.09 -1.66
N MET A 31 2.27 -11.39 -0.77
CA MET A 31 3.57 -11.83 -0.27
C MET A 31 3.50 -13.18 0.47
N LYS A 32 2.45 -13.41 1.27
CA LYS A 32 2.21 -14.70 1.92
C LYS A 32 2.01 -15.81 0.89
N GLY A 33 1.23 -15.56 -0.17
CA GLY A 33 0.99 -16.51 -1.25
C GLY A 33 2.25 -16.84 -2.05
N VAL A 34 3.08 -15.84 -2.34
CA VAL A 34 4.39 -16.02 -2.99
C VAL A 34 5.30 -16.87 -2.12
N LYS A 35 5.43 -16.55 -0.82
CA LYS A 35 6.24 -17.32 0.13
C LYS A 35 5.80 -18.77 0.26
N ALA A 36 4.51 -19.02 0.19
CA ALA A 36 3.93 -20.38 0.24
C ALA A 36 4.04 -21.13 -1.10
N GLY A 37 4.52 -20.50 -2.18
CA GLY A 37 4.58 -21.09 -3.52
C GLY A 37 3.22 -21.22 -4.21
N ASN A 38 2.19 -20.56 -3.69
CA ASN A 38 0.81 -20.67 -4.20
C ASN A 38 0.49 -19.66 -5.32
N ILE A 39 1.38 -18.70 -5.57
CA ILE A 39 1.20 -17.64 -6.57
C ILE A 39 2.37 -17.68 -7.54
N ALA A 40 2.08 -17.95 -8.82
CA ALA A 40 3.02 -17.76 -9.91
C ALA A 40 2.93 -16.31 -10.41
N VAL A 41 4.05 -15.64 -10.51
CA VAL A 41 4.14 -14.23 -10.91
C VAL A 41 5.05 -14.09 -12.11
N ALA A 42 4.60 -13.36 -13.12
CA ALA A 42 5.42 -13.10 -14.31
C ALA A 42 5.04 -11.75 -14.95
N GLY A 43 5.94 -11.21 -15.77
CA GLY A 43 5.68 -10.01 -16.56
C GLY A 43 5.90 -8.71 -15.81
N ASN A 44 4.98 -7.77 -15.95
CA ASN A 44 5.11 -6.42 -15.39
C ASN A 44 4.27 -6.31 -14.10
N ILE A 45 4.92 -5.96 -13.01
CA ILE A 45 4.27 -5.81 -11.71
C ILE A 45 4.20 -4.32 -11.37
N VAL A 46 3.03 -3.89 -10.94
CA VAL A 46 2.84 -2.54 -10.40
C VAL A 46 2.44 -2.65 -8.93
N VAL A 47 3.23 -2.05 -8.06
CA VAL A 47 2.94 -1.92 -6.63
C VAL A 47 2.45 -0.50 -6.37
N VAL A 48 1.30 -0.37 -5.73
CA VAL A 48 0.68 0.93 -5.43
C VAL A 48 0.77 1.21 -3.95
N GLY A 49 1.52 2.23 -3.58
CA GLY A 49 1.69 2.64 -2.19
C GLY A 49 3.00 3.39 -1.95
N GLY A 50 3.18 3.92 -0.75
CA GLY A 50 4.36 4.70 -0.38
C GLY A 50 4.89 4.38 1.02
N GLY A 51 4.42 3.31 1.67
CA GLY A 51 4.90 2.85 2.97
C GLY A 51 5.86 1.66 2.83
N ASN A 52 6.46 1.23 3.96
CA ASN A 52 7.43 0.11 3.99
C ASN A 52 6.86 -1.18 3.39
N THR A 53 5.57 -1.48 3.61
CA THR A 53 4.90 -2.64 2.97
C THR A 53 4.95 -2.59 1.43
N ALA A 54 4.90 -1.39 0.83
CA ALA A 54 5.02 -1.25 -0.61
C ALA A 54 6.47 -1.52 -1.08
N MET A 55 7.47 -1.08 -0.31
CA MET A 55 8.89 -1.37 -0.58
C MET A 55 9.14 -2.87 -0.51
N ASP A 56 8.66 -3.53 0.56
CA ASP A 56 8.78 -4.98 0.72
C ASP A 56 8.16 -5.74 -0.46
N ALA A 57 6.92 -5.40 -0.83
CA ALA A 57 6.22 -6.06 -1.93
C ALA A 57 6.95 -5.87 -3.27
N ALA A 58 7.47 -4.66 -3.54
CA ALA A 58 8.22 -4.36 -4.76
C ALA A 58 9.54 -5.14 -4.82
N ARG A 59 10.28 -5.20 -3.72
CA ARG A 59 11.54 -5.95 -3.61
C ARG A 59 11.33 -7.46 -3.70
N VAL A 60 10.26 -7.98 -3.08
CA VAL A 60 9.87 -9.39 -3.26
C VAL A 60 9.55 -9.66 -4.72
N ALA A 61 8.71 -8.83 -5.37
CA ALA A 61 8.38 -8.98 -6.78
C ALA A 61 9.61 -9.01 -7.67
N LYS A 62 10.58 -8.12 -7.43
CA LYS A 62 11.80 -8.00 -8.25
C LYS A 62 12.68 -9.25 -8.22
N ARG A 63 12.61 -10.05 -7.15
CA ARG A 63 13.39 -11.29 -6.98
C ARG A 63 12.73 -12.52 -7.55
N LEU A 64 11.50 -12.40 -8.08
CA LEU A 64 10.79 -13.56 -8.64
C LEU A 64 11.20 -13.85 -10.07
N ALA A 65 11.42 -15.12 -10.38
CA ALA A 65 11.68 -15.59 -11.74
C ALA A 65 10.47 -15.28 -12.65
N GLY A 66 10.74 -14.76 -13.86
CA GLY A 66 9.70 -14.40 -14.83
C GLY A 66 9.15 -12.97 -14.71
N VAL A 67 9.46 -12.26 -13.65
CA VAL A 67 9.14 -10.82 -13.54
C VAL A 67 10.09 -10.02 -14.42
N LYS A 68 9.52 -9.19 -15.30
CA LYS A 68 10.27 -8.36 -16.25
C LYS A 68 10.59 -6.99 -15.65
N ASN A 69 9.54 -6.30 -15.19
CA ASN A 69 9.65 -4.98 -14.60
C ASN A 69 8.81 -4.89 -13.33
N VAL A 70 9.28 -4.09 -12.38
CA VAL A 70 8.54 -3.73 -11.18
C VAL A 70 8.49 -2.21 -11.09
N ARG A 71 7.27 -1.66 -11.03
CA ARG A 71 7.01 -0.23 -10.82
C ARG A 71 6.35 0.00 -9.49
N LEU A 72 6.85 0.99 -8.77
CA LEU A 72 6.27 1.49 -7.55
C LEU A 72 5.54 2.80 -7.85
N VAL A 73 4.21 2.77 -7.79
CA VAL A 73 3.35 3.92 -8.11
C VAL A 73 2.92 4.62 -6.82
N TYR A 74 3.18 5.91 -6.74
CA TYR A 74 2.83 6.72 -5.60
C TYR A 74 2.21 8.07 -6.02
N ARG A 75 1.09 8.43 -5.38
CA ARG A 75 0.30 9.62 -5.76
C ARG A 75 0.85 10.97 -5.30
N ARG A 76 1.99 10.96 -4.59
CA ARG A 76 2.74 12.16 -4.17
C ARG A 76 4.19 12.01 -4.61
N THR A 77 5.06 12.90 -4.13
CA THR A 77 6.49 12.81 -4.41
C THR A 77 7.24 12.03 -3.33
N LYS A 78 8.50 11.66 -3.60
CA LYS A 78 9.41 11.01 -2.66
C LYS A 78 9.39 11.70 -1.27
N LYS A 79 9.36 13.04 -1.24
CA LYS A 79 9.39 13.82 0.01
C LYS A 79 8.19 13.60 0.94
N GLN A 80 7.05 13.13 0.42
CA GLN A 80 5.84 12.87 1.19
C GLN A 80 5.61 11.39 1.46
N MET A 81 6.59 10.54 1.14
CA MET A 81 6.47 9.10 1.40
C MET A 81 6.53 8.84 2.91
N PRO A 82 5.66 7.98 3.43
CA PRO A 82 5.74 7.53 4.81
C PRO A 82 6.76 6.40 5.04
N ALA A 83 7.32 5.81 3.96
CA ALA A 83 8.38 4.81 4.05
C ALA A 83 9.68 5.45 4.53
N ASP A 84 10.51 4.66 5.20
CA ASP A 84 11.87 5.03 5.52
C ASP A 84 12.67 5.25 4.22
N GLU A 85 13.49 6.29 4.20
CA GLU A 85 14.25 6.67 3.00
C GLU A 85 15.20 5.55 2.54
N GLU A 86 15.80 4.84 3.50
CA GLU A 86 16.66 3.69 3.25
C GLU A 86 15.92 2.55 2.55
N GLU A 87 14.66 2.28 2.91
CA GLU A 87 13.85 1.23 2.27
C GLU A 87 13.55 1.54 0.81
N LEU A 88 13.28 2.81 0.48
CA LEU A 88 13.13 3.22 -0.92
C LEU A 88 14.44 3.08 -1.69
N ASP A 89 15.56 3.53 -1.11
CA ASP A 89 16.86 3.44 -1.77
C ASP A 89 17.27 1.99 -2.04
N LEU A 90 16.96 1.07 -1.12
CA LEU A 90 17.15 -0.37 -1.33
C LEU A 90 16.26 -0.91 -2.45
N ALA A 91 15.01 -0.47 -2.55
CA ALA A 91 14.12 -0.88 -3.63
C ALA A 91 14.62 -0.39 -5.00
N LEU A 92 15.11 0.86 -5.08
CA LEU A 92 15.72 1.41 -6.29
C LEU A 92 17.01 0.67 -6.68
N ALA A 93 17.85 0.34 -5.71
CA ALA A 93 19.07 -0.45 -5.91
C ALA A 93 18.77 -1.87 -6.42
N ASP A 94 17.66 -2.48 -5.99
CA ASP A 94 17.15 -3.75 -6.50
C ASP A 94 16.61 -3.61 -7.96
N GLY A 95 16.51 -2.38 -8.50
CA GLY A 95 16.04 -2.10 -9.87
C GLY A 95 14.52 -1.93 -9.98
N VAL A 96 13.85 -1.50 -8.91
CA VAL A 96 12.45 -1.06 -8.94
C VAL A 96 12.39 0.33 -9.56
N GLU A 97 11.46 0.56 -10.49
CA GLU A 97 11.20 1.86 -11.09
C GLU A 97 10.19 2.64 -10.22
N PHE A 98 10.59 3.81 -9.70
CA PHE A 98 9.71 4.66 -8.92
C PHE A 98 8.96 5.66 -9.80
N CYS A 99 7.62 5.61 -9.74
CA CYS A 99 6.71 6.46 -10.49
C CYS A 99 5.94 7.35 -9.51
N GLU A 100 6.42 8.54 -9.26
CA GLU A 100 5.73 9.52 -8.41
C GLU A 100 4.64 10.29 -9.16
N LEU A 101 3.74 10.91 -8.40
CA LEU A 101 2.63 11.72 -8.93
C LEU A 101 1.71 10.93 -9.88
N LEU A 102 1.50 9.66 -9.59
CA LEU A 102 0.55 8.81 -10.31
C LEU A 102 -0.45 8.18 -9.33
N ALA A 103 -1.73 8.22 -9.67
CA ALA A 103 -2.80 7.58 -8.93
C ALA A 103 -3.52 6.55 -9.82
N PRO A 104 -3.65 5.28 -9.39
CA PRO A 104 -4.38 4.29 -10.16
C PRO A 104 -5.83 4.71 -10.39
N LYS A 105 -6.32 4.52 -11.62
CA LYS A 105 -7.69 4.85 -12.05
C LYS A 105 -8.48 3.63 -12.49
N ALA A 106 -7.88 2.78 -13.33
CA ALA A 106 -8.52 1.57 -13.82
C ALA A 106 -7.49 0.54 -14.27
N LEU A 107 -7.78 -0.73 -14.06
CA LEU A 107 -7.01 -1.86 -14.60
C LEU A 107 -7.85 -2.57 -15.66
N ASN A 108 -7.41 -2.52 -16.92
CA ASN A 108 -8.06 -3.15 -18.06
C ASN A 108 -7.11 -4.20 -18.65
N GLY A 109 -7.41 -5.47 -18.42
CA GLY A 109 -6.51 -6.55 -18.81
C GLY A 109 -5.13 -6.40 -18.18
N ALA A 110 -4.10 -6.21 -18.99
CA ALA A 110 -2.72 -6.04 -18.54
C ALA A 110 -2.22 -4.58 -18.64
N VAL A 111 -3.12 -3.61 -18.55
CA VAL A 111 -2.81 -2.18 -18.61
C VAL A 111 -3.46 -1.46 -17.44
N LEU A 112 -2.64 -0.82 -16.61
CA LEU A 112 -3.06 0.07 -15.54
C LEU A 112 -3.06 1.52 -16.06
N THR A 113 -4.25 2.13 -16.11
CA THR A 113 -4.38 3.56 -16.34
C THR A 113 -4.21 4.29 -15.02
N CYS A 114 -3.36 5.30 -14.99
CA CYS A 114 -3.16 6.18 -13.85
C CYS A 114 -3.49 7.62 -14.20
N ASP A 115 -4.13 8.35 -13.29
CA ASP A 115 -4.21 9.80 -13.35
C ASP A 115 -2.85 10.40 -13.00
N VAL A 116 -2.44 11.41 -13.76
CA VAL A 116 -1.28 12.25 -13.42
C VAL A 116 -1.70 13.23 -12.33
N MET A 117 -0.90 13.30 -11.28
CA MET A 117 -1.20 14.11 -10.10
C MET A 117 -0.27 15.31 -10.00
N GLU A 118 -0.73 16.33 -9.34
CA GLU A 118 0.08 17.43 -8.82
C GLU A 118 -0.17 17.62 -7.33
N LEU A 119 0.73 18.32 -6.65
CA LEU A 119 0.54 18.65 -5.24
C LEU A 119 -0.22 19.97 -5.14
N GLY A 120 -1.45 19.92 -4.61
CA GLY A 120 -2.27 21.07 -4.31
C GLY A 120 -1.64 21.99 -3.24
N GLU A 121 -2.35 23.05 -2.87
CA GLU A 121 -1.92 23.97 -1.81
C GLU A 121 -1.80 23.24 -0.46
N PRO A 122 -0.87 23.68 0.41
CA PRO A 122 -0.75 23.12 1.75
C PRO A 122 -1.98 23.42 2.60
N ASP A 123 -2.47 22.43 3.32
CA ASP A 123 -3.51 22.60 4.34
C ASP A 123 -2.96 23.27 5.62
N ALA A 124 -3.81 23.47 6.63
CA ALA A 124 -3.41 24.09 7.90
C ALA A 124 -2.29 23.33 8.65
N SER A 125 -2.03 22.07 8.33
CA SER A 125 -0.93 21.26 8.86
C SER A 125 0.32 21.31 7.98
N GLY A 126 0.30 22.05 6.87
CA GLY A 126 1.38 22.09 5.88
C GLY A 126 1.38 20.91 4.91
N ARG A 127 0.38 20.03 4.98
CA ARG A 127 0.28 18.86 4.11
C ARG A 127 -0.34 19.23 2.77
N ARG A 128 0.33 18.85 1.68
CA ARG A 128 -0.17 19.02 0.31
C ARG A 128 -0.90 17.75 -0.16
N SER A 129 -2.17 17.89 -0.51
CA SER A 129 -2.96 16.80 -1.05
C SER A 129 -2.71 16.63 -2.55
N PRO A 130 -2.66 15.39 -3.07
CA PRO A 130 -2.56 15.16 -4.50
C PRO A 130 -3.87 15.53 -5.19
N VAL A 131 -3.78 16.24 -6.32
CA VAL A 131 -4.90 16.68 -7.16
C VAL A 131 -4.67 16.13 -8.58
N ALA A 132 -5.69 15.61 -9.22
CA ALA A 132 -5.56 15.12 -10.60
C ALA A 132 -5.47 16.29 -11.58
N THR A 133 -4.49 16.24 -12.50
CA THR A 133 -4.30 17.25 -13.54
C THR A 133 -5.29 17.13 -14.69
N GLY A 134 -5.98 16.00 -14.81
CA GLY A 134 -6.82 15.62 -15.94
C GLY A 134 -6.10 14.81 -17.01
N GLU A 135 -4.78 14.70 -16.93
CA GLU A 135 -3.99 13.83 -17.80
C GLU A 135 -3.94 12.40 -17.24
N THR A 136 -3.72 11.44 -18.13
CA THR A 136 -3.57 10.02 -17.77
C THR A 136 -2.36 9.41 -18.46
N VAL A 137 -1.80 8.39 -17.82
CA VAL A 137 -0.74 7.55 -18.38
C VAL A 137 -1.13 6.08 -18.26
N GLU A 138 -0.64 5.26 -19.19
CA GLU A 138 -0.85 3.83 -19.19
C GLU A 138 0.45 3.10 -18.87
N LEU A 139 0.36 2.17 -17.92
CA LEU A 139 1.47 1.33 -17.49
C LEU A 139 1.15 -0.13 -17.80
N PRO A 140 2.03 -0.87 -18.48
CA PRO A 140 1.91 -2.32 -18.57
C PRO A 140 1.91 -2.94 -17.17
N ALA A 141 0.86 -3.71 -16.84
CA ALA A 141 0.66 -4.30 -15.52
C ALA A 141 -0.03 -5.66 -15.63
N THR A 142 0.72 -6.74 -15.57
CA THR A 142 0.16 -8.09 -15.50
C THR A 142 -0.36 -8.44 -14.10
N THR A 143 0.17 -7.77 -13.09
CA THR A 143 -0.29 -7.86 -11.70
C THR A 143 -0.22 -6.48 -11.06
N VAL A 144 -1.28 -6.08 -10.37
CA VAL A 144 -1.32 -4.87 -9.54
C VAL A 144 -1.44 -5.27 -8.08
N ILE A 145 -0.55 -4.72 -7.25
CA ILE A 145 -0.46 -5.01 -5.82
C ILE A 145 -0.79 -3.73 -5.04
N CYS A 146 -1.83 -3.80 -4.21
CA CYS A 146 -2.26 -2.70 -3.35
C CYS A 146 -1.53 -2.73 -2.01
N ALA A 147 -0.76 -1.67 -1.72
CA ALA A 147 -0.08 -1.43 -0.46
C ALA A 147 -0.42 -0.02 0.09
N VAL A 148 -1.69 0.40 -0.03
CA VAL A 148 -2.15 1.75 0.34
C VAL A 148 -2.54 1.90 1.82
N GLY A 149 -1.99 1.10 2.65
CA GLY A 149 -2.19 1.12 4.10
C GLY A 149 -2.95 -0.09 4.60
N GLU A 150 -2.90 -0.25 5.89
CA GLU A 150 -3.56 -1.31 6.64
C GLU A 150 -4.47 -0.70 7.69
N GLY A 151 -5.62 -1.32 7.90
CA GLY A 151 -6.56 -0.96 8.95
C GLY A 151 -6.51 -1.93 10.12
N ILE A 152 -7.05 -1.50 11.23
CA ILE A 152 -7.24 -2.35 12.40
C ILE A 152 -8.50 -3.19 12.17
N ASP A 153 -8.42 -4.48 12.44
CA ASP A 153 -9.61 -5.32 12.58
C ASP A 153 -10.13 -5.17 14.02
N ALA A 154 -11.20 -4.39 14.16
CA ALA A 154 -11.75 -4.07 15.44
C ALA A 154 -12.65 -5.17 16.05
N SER A 155 -12.87 -6.28 15.32
CA SER A 155 -13.77 -7.36 15.78
C SER A 155 -13.36 -7.95 17.13
N LEU A 156 -12.05 -7.98 17.42
CA LEU A 156 -11.55 -8.42 18.73
C LEU A 156 -11.92 -7.43 19.85
N TYR A 157 -11.89 -6.13 19.55
CA TYR A 157 -12.28 -5.08 20.52
C TYR A 157 -13.77 -5.13 20.77
N ASP A 158 -14.59 -5.32 19.71
CA ASP A 158 -16.04 -5.51 19.81
C ASP A 158 -16.36 -6.72 20.70
N ALA A 159 -15.71 -7.86 20.45
CA ALA A 159 -15.90 -9.08 21.24
C ALA A 159 -15.46 -8.93 22.70
N ALA A 160 -14.51 -8.06 22.99
CA ALA A 160 -14.01 -7.77 24.33
C ALA A 160 -14.76 -6.61 25.02
N GLY A 161 -15.71 -5.96 24.36
CA GLY A 161 -16.42 -4.78 24.85
C GLY A 161 -15.54 -3.55 25.03
N VAL A 162 -14.47 -3.42 24.23
CA VAL A 162 -13.52 -2.30 24.29
C VAL A 162 -13.92 -1.23 23.27
N GLU A 163 -14.12 0.00 23.76
CA GLU A 163 -14.50 1.13 22.90
C GLU A 163 -13.38 1.55 21.95
N HIS A 164 -13.75 1.81 20.70
CA HIS A 164 -12.84 2.27 19.66
C HIS A 164 -13.54 3.22 18.68
N ASP A 165 -12.76 4.02 17.92
CA ASP A 165 -13.29 4.87 16.87
C ASP A 165 -13.62 4.05 15.59
N ARG A 166 -14.21 4.74 14.59
CA ARG A 166 -14.56 4.12 13.28
C ARG A 166 -13.36 3.54 12.53
N ARG A 167 -12.12 3.88 12.93
CA ARG A 167 -10.87 3.35 12.36
C ARG A 167 -10.26 2.25 13.21
N GLY A 168 -10.97 1.79 14.26
CA GLY A 168 -10.49 0.79 15.19
C GLY A 168 -9.42 1.29 16.17
N ARG A 169 -9.23 2.61 16.33
CA ARG A 169 -8.27 3.14 17.28
C ARG A 169 -8.93 3.26 18.66
N LEU A 170 -8.22 2.77 19.67
CA LEU A 170 -8.67 2.83 21.06
C LEU A 170 -8.62 4.27 21.55
N ALA A 171 -9.64 4.67 22.34
CA ALA A 171 -9.61 5.93 23.06
C ALA A 171 -8.67 5.77 24.27
N ALA A 172 -7.61 6.56 24.32
CA ALA A 172 -6.81 6.66 25.55
C ALA A 172 -7.58 7.53 26.54
N THR A 173 -8.01 6.95 27.67
CA THR A 173 -8.50 7.72 28.82
C THR A 173 -7.31 8.00 29.73
N SER A 174 -7.03 9.28 29.99
CA SER A 174 -6.12 9.66 31.07
C SER A 174 -6.80 9.28 32.39
N THR A 175 -6.23 8.37 33.12
CA THR A 175 -6.53 8.17 34.57
C THR A 175 -5.83 9.21 35.39
#